data_c58a5c5f18476e23d6a8c7a11d69876c
#
_entry.id   c58a5c5f18476e23d6a8c7a11d69876c
#
_cell.length_a   1.000
_cell.length_b   1.000
_cell.length_c   1.000
_cell.angle_alpha   90.00
_cell.angle_beta   90.00
_cell.angle_gamma   90.00
#
_symmetry.space_group_name_H-M   'P 1'
#
loop_
_entity.id
_entity.type
_entity.pdbx_description
1 polymer ?
#
loop_
_entity_poly.entity_id
_entity_poly.type
_entity_poly.pdbx_seq_one_letter_code
_entity_poly.pdbx_strand_id
1 'polypeptide(L)'
;AILAFDKNKHRDITMIIHSLIHDDIITKITPNLVDFFSGKLKTQSLFNPSLIEIPQIKMPVFQAFTKRLIDIFVSILALIILFPLLIIICIAVKLSSPGPIFYYQERIGYQKNRFNIIKFRSMFTNAEDGTPLLSSSHDNRITNWGKVMRKYRLDELPQFYNVLVGDMSLVGPRPERDFFATQILKKAPQYNLIYKVKPGITSWGM
;
A
#
# COMPACT_ATOMS: atom_id res chain seq x y z
N ALA A 1 8.70 16.75 19.26
CA ALA A 1 9.62 17.75 18.72
C ALA A 1 8.87 19.04 18.47
N ILE A 2 9.51 20.19 18.72
CA ILE A 2 8.97 21.51 18.40
C ILE A 2 9.82 22.05 17.24
N LEU A 3 9.16 22.39 16.14
CA LEU A 3 9.81 22.92 14.94
C LEU A 3 9.47 24.41 14.78
N ALA A 4 10.47 25.27 14.88
CA ALA A 4 10.38 26.70 14.62
C ALA A 4 11.20 27.01 13.36
N PHE A 5 10.56 27.47 12.28
CA PHE A 5 11.22 27.73 11.02
C PHE A 5 11.02 29.16 10.51
N ASP A 6 12.02 29.67 9.79
CA ASP A 6 11.94 30.91 9.05
C ASP A 6 11.11 30.73 7.75
N LYS A 7 10.45 31.81 7.32
CA LYS A 7 9.42 31.85 6.26
C LYS A 7 9.84 31.30 4.89
N ASN A 8 11.12 31.16 4.61
CA ASN A 8 11.64 30.88 3.26
C ASN A 8 12.01 29.40 2.98
N LYS A 9 11.81 28.45 3.94
CA LYS A 9 12.27 27.07 3.81
C LYS A 9 11.15 26.02 3.82
N HIS A 10 10.04 26.26 3.13
CA HIS A 10 8.91 25.33 3.08
C HIS A 10 9.28 23.89 2.61
N ARG A 11 10.25 23.75 1.72
CA ARG A 11 10.69 22.45 1.21
C ARG A 11 11.39 21.60 2.27
N ASP A 12 12.25 22.25 3.06
CA ASP A 12 13.02 21.58 4.11
C ASP A 12 12.09 21.19 5.28
N ILE A 13 11.10 22.02 5.58
CA ILE A 13 10.08 21.76 6.60
C ILE A 13 9.31 20.48 6.28
N THR A 14 8.86 20.34 5.04
CA THR A 14 8.09 19.16 4.61
C THR A 14 8.92 17.88 4.75
N MET A 15 10.19 17.88 4.37
CA MET A 15 11.06 16.71 4.52
C MET A 15 11.31 16.34 5.98
N ILE A 16 11.55 17.34 6.84
CA ILE A 16 11.76 17.12 8.29
C ILE A 16 10.48 16.60 8.94
N ILE A 17 9.33 17.18 8.62
CA ILE A 17 8.03 16.70 9.12
C ILE A 17 7.82 15.24 8.71
N HIS A 18 8.09 14.89 7.45
CA HIS A 18 7.95 13.51 6.98
C HIS A 18 8.87 12.52 7.71
N SER A 19 10.12 12.91 8.02
CA SER A 19 11.02 12.07 8.81
C SER A 19 10.52 11.89 10.24
N LEU A 20 10.09 12.96 10.90
CA LEU A 20 9.59 12.91 12.28
C LEU A 20 8.25 12.16 12.42
N ILE A 21 7.36 12.28 11.44
CA ILE A 21 6.13 11.50 11.41
C ILE A 21 6.45 10.00 11.24
N HIS A 22 7.50 9.65 10.52
CA HIS A 22 7.93 8.26 10.38
C HIS A 22 8.32 7.63 11.72
N ASP A 23 8.99 8.39 12.59
CA ASP A 23 9.53 7.92 13.87
C ASP A 23 8.51 8.01 15.04
N ASP A 24 7.21 8.22 14.74
CA ASP A 24 6.14 8.34 15.73
C ASP A 24 6.33 9.48 16.78
N ILE A 25 7.08 10.49 16.43
CA ILE A 25 7.35 11.64 17.30
C ILE A 25 6.20 12.65 17.18
N ILE A 26 5.61 13.04 18.31
CA ILE A 26 4.62 14.14 18.36
C ILE A 26 5.33 15.41 17.88
N THR A 27 4.92 15.91 16.73
CA THR A 27 5.49 17.09 16.10
C THR A 27 4.53 18.26 16.26
N LYS A 28 5.05 19.37 16.80
CA LYS A 28 4.31 20.63 16.93
C LYS A 28 5.01 21.70 16.10
N ILE A 29 4.23 22.48 15.38
CA ILE A 29 4.72 23.57 14.52
C ILE A 29 4.24 24.91 15.07
N THR A 30 5.09 25.92 15.00
CA THR A 30 4.69 27.30 15.25
C THR A 30 3.76 27.77 14.12
N PRO A 31 2.55 28.28 14.46
CA PRO A 31 1.62 28.77 13.45
C PRO A 31 2.17 29.99 12.72
N ASN A 32 1.79 30.11 11.46
CA ASN A 32 2.06 31.30 10.68
C ASN A 32 0.93 32.33 10.88
N LEU A 33 1.20 33.62 10.63
CA LEU A 33 0.18 34.68 10.72
C LEU A 33 -1.08 34.38 9.89
N VAL A 34 -0.92 33.70 8.74
CA VAL A 34 -2.05 33.29 7.89
C VAL A 34 -2.96 32.28 8.61
N ASP A 35 -2.43 31.41 9.46
CA ASP A 35 -3.20 30.42 10.21
C ASP A 35 -4.06 31.08 11.29
N PHE A 36 -3.58 32.19 11.88
CA PHE A 36 -4.37 33.03 12.82
C PHE A 36 -5.54 33.72 12.10
N PHE A 37 -5.28 34.33 10.96
CA PHE A 37 -6.32 35.07 10.22
C PHE A 37 -7.35 34.15 9.55
N SER A 38 -6.99 32.89 9.25
CA SER A 38 -7.91 31.91 8.66
C SER A 38 -8.90 31.30 9.66
N GLY A 39 -8.84 31.68 10.94
CA GLY A 39 -9.71 31.15 12.00
C GLY A 39 -9.52 29.68 12.35
N LYS A 40 -8.47 29.05 11.82
CA LYS A 40 -8.14 27.64 12.11
C LYS A 40 -7.58 27.41 13.52
N LEU A 41 -7.16 28.48 14.19
CA LEU A 41 -6.61 28.44 15.54
C LEU A 41 -7.57 29.12 16.52
N LYS A 42 -8.07 28.37 17.48
CA LYS A 42 -8.72 28.94 18.67
C LYS A 42 -7.61 29.32 19.65
N THR A 43 -7.37 30.62 19.82
CA THR A 43 -6.45 31.13 20.86
C THR A 43 -7.08 30.90 22.24
N GLN A 44 -6.54 29.95 22.99
CA GLN A 44 -6.98 29.71 24.37
C GLN A 44 -6.30 30.62 25.42
N SER A 45 -5.18 31.26 25.08
CA SER A 45 -4.54 32.28 25.93
C SER A 45 -3.56 33.15 25.16
N LEU A 46 -3.49 34.43 25.52
CA LEU A 46 -2.59 35.43 24.94
C LEU A 46 -1.11 35.20 25.25
N PHE A 47 -0.78 34.34 26.24
CA PHE A 47 0.57 34.14 26.73
C PHE A 47 1.19 32.78 26.33
N ASN A 48 0.44 31.89 25.70
CA ASN A 48 0.95 30.60 25.25
C ASN A 48 0.90 30.54 23.73
N PRO A 49 2.03 30.43 23.02
CA PRO A 49 1.98 30.27 21.57
C PRO A 49 1.23 28.99 21.24
N SER A 50 0.09 29.14 20.54
CA SER A 50 -0.71 28.02 20.10
C SER A 50 0.11 27.20 19.11
N LEU A 51 0.69 26.10 19.55
CA LEU A 51 1.41 25.18 18.67
C LEU A 51 0.39 24.31 17.93
N ILE A 52 0.51 24.22 16.62
CA ILE A 52 -0.29 23.29 15.81
C ILE A 52 0.33 21.90 15.95
N GLU A 53 -0.41 20.97 16.55
CA GLU A 53 0.00 19.58 16.60
C GLU A 53 -0.33 18.91 15.27
N ILE A 54 0.68 18.27 14.65
CA ILE A 54 0.49 17.48 13.45
C ILE A 54 -0.09 16.14 13.88
N PRO A 55 -1.34 15.80 13.48
CA PRO A 55 -1.94 14.55 13.87
C PRO A 55 -1.15 13.38 13.30
N GLN A 56 -0.82 12.42 14.15
CA GLN A 56 -0.21 11.17 13.71
C GLN A 56 -1.24 10.37 12.90
N ILE A 57 -0.79 9.81 11.78
CA ILE A 57 -1.62 8.91 10.94
C ILE A 57 -1.62 7.52 11.62
N LYS A 58 -2.23 7.43 12.80
CA LYS A 58 -2.45 6.16 13.49
C LYS A 58 -3.93 5.87 13.57
N MET A 59 -4.30 4.69 13.12
CA MET A 59 -5.66 4.20 13.31
C MET A 59 -5.87 3.85 14.79
N PRO A 60 -6.96 4.32 15.44
CA PRO A 60 -7.29 3.91 16.80
C PRO A 60 -7.32 2.38 16.92
N VAL A 61 -6.87 1.85 18.05
CA VAL A 61 -6.73 0.39 18.28
C VAL A 61 -8.05 -0.34 18.02
N PHE A 62 -9.16 0.21 18.46
CA PHE A 62 -10.49 -0.37 18.23
C PHE A 62 -10.83 -0.46 16.74
N GLN A 63 -10.56 0.60 15.97
CA GLN A 63 -10.80 0.60 14.52
C GLN A 63 -9.88 -0.39 13.79
N ALA A 64 -8.61 -0.48 14.20
CA ALA A 64 -7.66 -1.44 13.64
C ALA A 64 -8.10 -2.89 13.92
N PHE A 65 -8.60 -3.17 15.11
CA PHE A 65 -9.14 -4.48 15.49
C PHE A 65 -10.39 -4.83 14.68
N THR A 66 -11.37 -3.92 14.62
CA THR A 66 -12.60 -4.12 13.85
C THR A 66 -12.30 -4.32 12.37
N LYS A 67 -11.40 -3.50 11.81
CA LYS A 67 -10.94 -3.67 10.43
C LYS A 67 -10.32 -5.05 10.21
N ARG A 68 -9.50 -5.54 11.14
CA ARG A 68 -8.87 -6.85 11.04
C ARG A 68 -9.89 -7.98 11.06
N LEU A 69 -10.92 -7.90 11.91
CA LEU A 69 -12.01 -8.87 11.94
C LEU A 69 -12.77 -8.91 10.60
N ILE A 70 -13.09 -7.73 10.04
CA ILE A 70 -13.74 -7.64 8.72
C ILE A 70 -12.84 -8.24 7.63
N ASP A 71 -11.54 -7.90 7.62
CA ASP A 71 -10.58 -8.44 6.66
C ASP A 71 -10.56 -9.98 6.69
N ILE A 72 -10.52 -10.58 7.88
CA ILE A 72 -10.52 -12.04 8.06
C ILE A 72 -11.86 -12.64 7.59
N PHE A 73 -12.98 -12.11 8.10
CA PHE A 73 -14.32 -12.65 7.79
C PHE A 73 -14.60 -12.62 6.30
N VAL A 74 -14.38 -11.47 5.64
CA VAL A 74 -14.62 -11.33 4.20
C VAL A 74 -13.68 -12.22 3.39
N SER A 75 -12.41 -12.35 3.81
CA SER A 75 -11.45 -13.20 3.08
C SER A 75 -11.80 -14.69 3.18
N ILE A 76 -12.24 -15.17 4.34
CA ILE A 76 -12.72 -16.54 4.51
C ILE A 76 -13.94 -16.77 3.63
N LEU A 77 -14.93 -15.88 3.71
CA LEU A 77 -16.16 -15.99 2.94
C LEU A 77 -15.87 -15.98 1.43
N ALA A 78 -14.99 -15.08 0.98
CA ALA A 78 -14.57 -15.01 -0.42
C ALA A 78 -13.89 -16.31 -0.88
N LEU A 79 -12.96 -16.87 -0.09
CA LEU A 79 -12.29 -18.12 -0.45
C LEU A 79 -13.26 -19.30 -0.50
N ILE A 80 -14.24 -19.38 0.41
CA ILE A 80 -15.25 -20.45 0.41
C ILE A 80 -16.17 -20.31 -0.81
N ILE A 81 -16.72 -19.13 -1.06
CA ILE A 81 -17.65 -18.90 -2.18
C ILE A 81 -16.94 -19.06 -3.53
N LEU A 82 -15.73 -18.55 -3.65
CA LEU A 82 -14.96 -18.62 -4.89
C LEU A 82 -14.20 -19.94 -5.07
N PHE A 83 -14.26 -20.87 -4.10
CA PHE A 83 -13.53 -22.14 -4.15
C PHE A 83 -13.74 -22.93 -5.46
N PRO A 84 -14.99 -23.15 -5.97
CA PRO A 84 -15.19 -23.85 -7.23
C PRO A 84 -14.56 -23.08 -8.41
N LEU A 85 -14.64 -21.76 -8.42
CA LEU A 85 -14.00 -20.92 -9.44
C LEU A 85 -12.47 -21.03 -9.38
N LEU A 86 -11.88 -21.03 -8.17
CA LEU A 86 -10.43 -21.18 -7.99
C LEU A 86 -9.93 -22.50 -8.57
N ILE A 87 -10.68 -23.61 -8.40
CA ILE A 87 -10.35 -24.91 -9.00
C ILE A 87 -10.35 -24.83 -10.52
N ILE A 88 -11.38 -24.23 -11.12
CA ILE A 88 -11.49 -24.05 -12.58
C ILE A 88 -10.29 -23.23 -13.08
N ILE A 89 -9.94 -22.15 -12.41
CA ILE A 89 -8.77 -21.32 -12.75
C ILE A 89 -7.48 -22.11 -12.63
N CYS A 90 -7.28 -22.91 -11.58
CA CYS A 90 -6.12 -23.78 -11.42
C CYS A 90 -5.92 -24.71 -12.60
N ILE A 91 -6.99 -25.38 -13.02
CA ILE A 91 -6.99 -26.30 -14.18
C ILE A 91 -6.66 -25.53 -15.47
N ALA A 92 -7.33 -24.41 -15.71
CA ALA A 92 -7.11 -23.59 -16.89
C ALA A 92 -5.68 -23.03 -16.98
N VAL A 93 -5.09 -22.58 -15.86
CA VAL A 93 -3.68 -22.12 -15.80
C VAL A 93 -2.73 -23.28 -16.14
N LYS A 94 -3.00 -24.49 -15.60
CA LYS A 94 -2.15 -25.68 -15.84
C LYS A 94 -2.20 -26.12 -17.29
N LEU A 95 -3.38 -26.04 -17.93
CA LEU A 95 -3.56 -26.38 -19.35
C LEU A 95 -3.03 -25.30 -20.30
N SER A 96 -2.99 -24.03 -19.88
CA SER A 96 -2.56 -22.90 -20.71
C SER A 96 -1.06 -22.87 -20.98
N SER A 97 -0.24 -23.29 -20.01
CA SER A 97 1.22 -23.33 -20.18
C SER A 97 1.89 -24.26 -19.16
N PRO A 98 3.04 -24.89 -19.49
CA PRO A 98 3.79 -25.73 -18.54
C PRO A 98 4.35 -24.88 -17.39
N GLY A 99 4.36 -25.46 -16.16
CA GLY A 99 4.95 -24.86 -14.97
C GLY A 99 4.01 -24.80 -13.76
N PRO A 100 4.34 -24.03 -12.70
CA PRO A 100 3.56 -23.90 -11.47
C PRO A 100 2.26 -23.13 -11.72
N ILE A 101 1.24 -23.40 -10.92
CA ILE A 101 -0.08 -22.71 -10.99
C ILE A 101 0.03 -21.31 -10.37
N PHE A 102 0.70 -21.21 -9.23
CA PHE A 102 0.88 -19.97 -8.50
C PHE A 102 2.19 -19.30 -8.85
N TYR A 103 2.17 -17.99 -8.83
CA TYR A 103 3.31 -17.10 -8.95
C TYR A 103 3.47 -16.29 -7.67
N TYR A 104 4.68 -16.30 -7.13
CA TYR A 104 5.05 -15.57 -5.93
C TYR A 104 5.96 -14.41 -6.31
N GLN A 105 5.66 -13.24 -5.78
CA GLN A 105 6.46 -12.05 -6.05
C GLN A 105 6.70 -11.26 -4.78
N GLU A 106 7.96 -11.00 -4.47
CA GLU A 106 8.33 -10.17 -3.33
C GLU A 106 7.85 -8.73 -3.50
N ARG A 107 7.23 -8.20 -2.47
CA ARG A 107 6.69 -6.84 -2.38
C ARG A 107 7.03 -6.23 -1.03
N ILE A 108 7.02 -4.88 -0.97
CA ILE A 108 7.18 -4.14 0.28
C ILE A 108 5.79 -3.92 0.89
N GLY A 109 5.64 -4.33 2.15
CA GLY A 109 4.41 -4.23 2.93
C GLY A 109 4.49 -3.26 4.10
N TYR A 110 3.72 -3.56 5.15
CA TYR A 110 3.64 -2.79 6.38
C TYR A 110 5.01 -2.66 7.05
N GLN A 111 5.36 -1.44 7.48
CA GLN A 111 6.66 -1.10 8.10
C GLN A 111 7.87 -1.51 7.25
N LYS A 112 7.72 -1.50 5.91
CA LYS A 112 8.74 -1.92 4.94
C LYS A 112 9.13 -3.40 5.03
N ASN A 113 8.38 -4.23 5.75
CA ASN A 113 8.62 -5.66 5.76
C ASN A 113 8.36 -6.24 4.37
N ARG A 114 9.22 -7.14 3.94
CA ARG A 114 9.06 -7.85 2.68
C ARG A 114 8.10 -9.02 2.86
N PHE A 115 7.22 -9.23 1.91
CA PHE A 115 6.31 -10.38 1.88
C PHE A 115 6.11 -10.86 0.45
N ASN A 116 5.66 -12.09 0.28
CA ASN A 116 5.37 -12.67 -1.01
C ASN A 116 3.87 -12.53 -1.34
N ILE A 117 3.56 -11.71 -2.35
CA ILE A 117 2.21 -11.68 -2.89
C ILE A 117 1.95 -12.93 -3.73
N ILE A 118 0.78 -13.56 -3.54
CA ILE A 118 0.39 -14.78 -4.24
C ILE A 118 -0.58 -14.42 -5.37
N LYS A 119 -0.28 -14.88 -6.58
CA LYS A 119 -1.13 -14.71 -7.76
C LYS A 119 -1.24 -15.99 -8.55
N PHE A 120 -2.27 -16.13 -9.37
CA PHE A 120 -2.23 -17.13 -10.43
C PHE A 120 -1.24 -16.71 -11.52
N ARG A 121 -0.51 -17.68 -12.04
CA ARG A 121 0.42 -17.43 -13.15
C ARG A 121 -0.34 -17.02 -14.40
N SER A 122 -0.13 -15.80 -14.86
CA SER A 122 -0.71 -15.22 -16.08
C SER A 122 0.28 -15.05 -17.22
N MET A 123 1.59 -15.30 -16.94
CA MET A 123 2.68 -15.20 -17.91
C MET A 123 3.39 -16.54 -18.08
N PHE A 124 4.16 -16.68 -19.16
CA PHE A 124 5.08 -17.81 -19.35
C PHE A 124 6.18 -17.80 -18.28
N THR A 125 6.77 -18.98 -18.01
CA THR A 125 7.77 -19.15 -16.93
C THR A 125 9.03 -18.31 -17.12
N ASN A 126 9.42 -18.02 -18.36
CA ASN A 126 10.62 -17.25 -18.72
C ASN A 126 10.28 -15.77 -19.04
N ALA A 127 9.25 -15.22 -18.42
CA ALA A 127 8.74 -13.88 -18.75
C ALA A 127 9.65 -12.73 -18.28
N GLU A 128 10.50 -12.94 -17.28
CA GLU A 128 11.41 -11.90 -16.73
C GLU A 128 12.84 -12.47 -16.66
N ASP A 129 13.72 -12.00 -17.54
CA ASP A 129 15.15 -12.27 -17.50
C ASP A 129 15.88 -11.09 -16.79
N GLY A 130 15.93 -11.14 -15.46
CA GLY A 130 16.82 -10.31 -14.61
C GLY A 130 16.27 -8.94 -14.22
N THR A 131 15.79 -8.08 -15.12
CA THR A 131 15.28 -6.75 -14.75
C THR A 131 13.76 -6.70 -14.63
N PRO A 132 13.22 -6.07 -13.54
CA PRO A 132 11.78 -5.90 -13.40
C PRO A 132 11.20 -5.03 -14.51
N LEU A 133 10.32 -5.59 -15.33
CA LEU A 133 9.63 -4.86 -16.40
C LEU A 133 8.17 -4.57 -16.01
N LEU A 134 7.70 -3.39 -16.40
CA LEU A 134 6.27 -3.07 -16.33
C LEU A 134 5.52 -3.81 -17.44
N SER A 135 4.36 -4.36 -17.12
CA SER A 135 3.49 -4.98 -18.11
C SER A 135 2.79 -3.91 -18.95
N SER A 136 2.78 -4.08 -20.27
CA SER A 136 2.01 -3.28 -21.20
C SER A 136 0.75 -4.01 -21.67
N SER A 137 -0.15 -3.29 -22.36
CA SER A 137 -1.39 -3.88 -22.91
C SER A 137 -1.13 -4.95 -23.99
N HIS A 138 0.02 -4.88 -24.68
CA HIS A 138 0.42 -5.80 -25.76
C HIS A 138 1.65 -6.64 -25.36
N ASP A 139 1.71 -7.10 -24.14
CA ASP A 139 2.83 -7.87 -23.62
C ASP A 139 2.74 -9.33 -24.09
N ASN A 140 3.66 -9.73 -24.98
CA ASN A 140 3.73 -11.09 -25.54
C ASN A 140 4.09 -12.17 -24.52
N ARG A 141 4.53 -11.77 -23.31
CA ARG A 141 4.83 -12.69 -22.20
C ARG A 141 3.58 -13.24 -21.53
N ILE A 142 2.42 -12.64 -21.81
CA ILE A 142 1.14 -13.01 -21.20
C ILE A 142 0.51 -14.15 -21.99
N THR A 143 0.12 -15.24 -21.32
CA THR A 143 -0.59 -16.36 -21.95
C THR A 143 -1.99 -15.91 -22.42
N ASN A 144 -2.61 -16.62 -23.37
CA ASN A 144 -3.96 -16.28 -23.83
C ASN A 144 -4.98 -16.30 -22.69
N TRP A 145 -4.91 -17.30 -21.81
CA TRP A 145 -5.74 -17.35 -20.60
C TRP A 145 -5.35 -16.24 -19.61
N GLY A 146 -4.06 -15.92 -19.50
CA GLY A 146 -3.56 -14.83 -18.70
C GLY A 146 -4.15 -13.47 -19.05
N LYS A 147 -4.41 -13.20 -20.36
CA LYS A 147 -5.09 -11.98 -20.80
C LYS A 147 -6.51 -11.87 -20.23
N VAL A 148 -7.26 -12.99 -20.24
CA VAL A 148 -8.61 -13.04 -19.66
C VAL A 148 -8.56 -12.82 -18.16
N MET A 149 -7.66 -13.55 -17.45
CA MET A 149 -7.52 -13.41 -15.99
C MET A 149 -7.18 -11.98 -15.59
N ARG A 150 -6.24 -11.33 -16.27
CA ARG A 150 -5.85 -9.94 -15.97
C ARG A 150 -6.96 -8.93 -16.24
N LYS A 151 -7.73 -9.14 -17.30
CA LYS A 151 -8.89 -8.28 -17.63
C LYS A 151 -9.91 -8.26 -16.51
N TYR A 152 -10.17 -9.41 -15.88
CA TYR A 152 -11.15 -9.56 -14.79
C TYR A 152 -10.52 -9.64 -13.41
N ARG A 153 -9.19 -9.43 -13.29
CA ARG A 153 -8.41 -9.53 -12.04
C ARG A 153 -8.53 -10.87 -11.32
N LEU A 154 -8.82 -11.93 -12.05
CA LEU A 154 -8.92 -13.29 -11.49
C LEU A 154 -7.57 -13.82 -11.01
N ASP A 155 -6.48 -13.32 -11.59
CA ASP A 155 -5.12 -13.66 -11.19
C ASP A 155 -4.78 -13.17 -9.77
N GLU A 156 -5.50 -12.21 -9.24
CA GLU A 156 -5.27 -11.64 -7.90
C GLU A 156 -6.12 -12.31 -6.80
N LEU A 157 -7.05 -13.22 -7.13
CA LEU A 157 -7.89 -13.90 -6.14
C LEU A 157 -7.12 -14.64 -5.04
N PRO A 158 -5.95 -15.27 -5.27
CA PRO A 158 -5.18 -15.91 -4.20
C PRO A 158 -4.69 -14.94 -3.12
N GLN A 159 -4.69 -13.62 -3.37
CA GLN A 159 -4.29 -12.62 -2.38
C GLN A 159 -5.20 -12.57 -1.14
N PHE A 160 -6.45 -13.09 -1.22
CA PHE A 160 -7.27 -13.27 -0.03
C PHE A 160 -6.55 -14.13 1.03
N TYR A 161 -5.70 -15.05 0.62
CA TYR A 161 -4.84 -15.79 1.55
C TYR A 161 -3.79 -14.87 2.22
N ASN A 162 -3.17 -13.94 1.49
CA ASN A 162 -2.27 -12.94 2.08
C ASN A 162 -2.98 -12.06 3.11
N VAL A 163 -4.28 -11.75 2.87
CA VAL A 163 -5.09 -11.04 3.87
C VAL A 163 -5.31 -11.89 5.11
N LEU A 164 -5.61 -13.17 4.98
CA LEU A 164 -5.81 -14.09 6.12
C LEU A 164 -4.56 -14.22 6.98
N VAL A 165 -3.40 -14.41 6.37
CA VAL A 165 -2.10 -14.50 7.07
C VAL A 165 -1.76 -13.16 7.75
N GLY A 166 -2.20 -12.04 7.18
CA GLY A 166 -2.01 -10.72 7.76
C GLY A 166 -0.97 -9.85 7.08
N ASP A 167 -0.42 -10.29 5.97
CA ASP A 167 0.51 -9.51 5.13
C ASP A 167 -0.21 -8.35 4.45
N MET A 168 -1.49 -8.55 4.12
CA MET A 168 -2.33 -7.60 3.41
C MET A 168 -3.63 -7.31 4.16
N SER A 169 -4.39 -6.35 3.64
CA SER A 169 -5.75 -5.98 4.01
C SER A 169 -6.64 -5.97 2.75
N LEU A 170 -7.95 -5.96 2.90
CA LEU A 170 -8.85 -5.79 1.76
C LEU A 170 -8.65 -4.44 1.09
N VAL A 171 -8.54 -3.38 1.89
CA VAL A 171 -8.37 -2.00 1.43
C VAL A 171 -7.05 -1.43 1.99
N GLY A 172 -6.21 -0.93 1.11
CA GLY A 172 -4.93 -0.34 1.45
C GLY A 172 -4.16 0.11 0.21
N PRO A 173 -2.99 0.74 0.36
CA PRO A 173 -2.16 1.11 -0.78
C PRO A 173 -1.68 -0.14 -1.53
N ARG A 174 -1.49 -0.01 -2.85
CA ARG A 174 -0.95 -1.11 -3.66
C ARG A 174 0.49 -1.41 -3.27
N PRO A 175 0.86 -2.67 -2.98
CA PRO A 175 2.24 -3.01 -2.67
C PRO A 175 3.12 -2.98 -3.93
N GLU A 176 4.23 -2.25 -3.87
CA GLU A 176 5.16 -2.13 -4.99
C GLU A 176 6.37 -3.05 -4.82
N ARG A 177 7.07 -3.36 -5.94
CA ARG A 177 8.35 -4.06 -5.94
C ARG A 177 9.43 -3.11 -5.41
N ASP A 178 10.42 -3.64 -4.69
CA ASP A 178 11.52 -2.87 -4.09
C ASP A 178 12.21 -1.94 -5.12
N PHE A 179 12.45 -2.46 -6.32
CA PHE A 179 13.04 -1.70 -7.42
C PHE A 179 12.26 -0.43 -7.77
N PHE A 180 10.93 -0.52 -7.94
CA PHE A 180 10.11 0.65 -8.25
C PHE A 180 9.88 1.55 -7.05
N ALA A 181 9.68 0.97 -5.88
CA ALA A 181 9.51 1.70 -4.63
C ALA A 181 10.71 2.61 -4.34
N THR A 182 11.94 2.12 -4.53
CA THR A 182 13.16 2.89 -4.38
C THR A 182 13.24 4.07 -5.36
N GLN A 183 12.80 3.89 -6.61
CA GLN A 183 12.76 4.97 -7.60
C GLN A 183 11.70 6.03 -7.25
N ILE A 184 10.53 5.59 -6.76
CA ILE A 184 9.47 6.51 -6.32
C ILE A 184 9.94 7.32 -5.11
N LEU A 185 10.55 6.67 -4.11
CA LEU A 185 11.05 7.33 -2.90
C LEU A 185 12.11 8.39 -3.20
N LYS A 186 12.97 8.19 -4.22
CA LYS A 186 13.95 9.21 -4.65
C LYS A 186 13.26 10.47 -5.20
N LYS A 187 12.11 10.33 -5.88
CA LYS A 187 11.35 11.44 -6.48
C LYS A 187 10.35 12.05 -5.51
N ALA A 188 9.77 11.24 -4.65
CA ALA A 188 8.69 11.59 -3.74
C ALA A 188 8.91 10.94 -2.36
N PRO A 189 9.73 11.54 -1.47
CA PRO A 189 10.02 10.98 -0.14
C PRO A 189 8.77 10.74 0.72
N GLN A 190 7.70 11.52 0.52
CA GLN A 190 6.41 11.36 1.19
C GLN A 190 5.74 10.01 0.91
N TYR A 191 6.12 9.31 -0.17
CA TYR A 191 5.65 7.97 -0.47
C TYR A 191 5.94 6.96 0.66
N ASN A 192 6.91 7.25 1.52
CA ASN A 192 7.24 6.47 2.70
C ASN A 192 6.06 6.29 3.68
N LEU A 193 5.10 7.22 3.68
CA LEU A 193 3.92 7.17 4.55
C LEU A 193 2.98 6.01 4.24
N ILE A 194 2.98 5.49 3.01
CA ILE A 194 2.13 4.34 2.65
C ILE A 194 2.49 3.07 3.44
N TYR A 195 3.75 2.94 3.88
CA TYR A 195 4.21 1.78 4.65
C TYR A 195 3.74 1.79 6.12
N LYS A 196 3.08 2.85 6.57
CA LYS A 196 2.45 2.91 7.90
C LYS A 196 1.14 2.13 7.99
N VAL A 197 0.60 1.69 6.88
CA VAL A 197 -0.61 0.87 6.79
C VAL A 197 -0.34 -0.39 6.01
N LYS A 198 -1.16 -1.44 6.24
CA LYS A 198 -1.05 -2.68 5.46
C LYS A 198 -1.43 -2.43 4.00
N PRO A 199 -0.71 -3.03 3.04
CA PRO A 199 -1.08 -2.97 1.63
C PRO A 199 -2.44 -3.65 1.41
N GLY A 200 -3.18 -3.18 0.40
CA GLY A 200 -4.52 -3.68 0.07
C GLY A 200 -4.59 -4.48 -1.22
N ILE A 201 -5.60 -5.36 -1.30
CA ILE A 201 -6.02 -5.95 -2.58
C ILE A 201 -6.64 -4.85 -3.45
N THR A 202 -7.44 -3.97 -2.83
CA THR A 202 -8.06 -2.81 -3.48
C THR A 202 -7.44 -1.51 -2.96
N SER A 203 -7.31 -0.50 -3.83
CA SER A 203 -6.82 0.83 -3.48
C SER A 203 -7.63 1.92 -4.20
N TRP A 204 -7.55 3.16 -3.69
CA TRP A 204 -8.22 4.32 -4.30
C TRP A 204 -7.67 4.70 -5.69
N GLY A 205 -6.55 4.13 -6.12
CA GLY A 205 -5.88 4.42 -7.39
C GLY A 205 -5.98 3.29 -8.43
N MET A 206 -6.94 2.38 -8.25
CA MET A 206 -7.16 1.29 -9.20
C MET A 206 -8.22 1.63 -10.23
#